data_8fcc747dd160deea02a468b8cc504fe3
#
_entry.id   8fcc747dd160deea02a468b8cc504fe3
#
_cell.length_a   1.000
_cell.length_b   1.000
_cell.length_c   1.000
_cell.angle_alpha   90.00
_cell.angle_beta   90.00
_cell.angle_gamma   90.00
#
_symmetry.space_group_name_H-M   'P 1'
#
loop_
_entity.id
_entity.type
_entity.pdbx_description
1 polymer ?
#
loop_
_entity_poly.entity_id
_entity_poly.type
_entity_poly.pdbx_seq_one_letter_code
_entity_poly.pdbx_strand_id
1 'polypeptide(L)'
;MKNLTMNAYQAETSVTAIYKQPVIYTALGLVSEAGEIAGKLKKIMRDYNIDADDLCHFLKDHQRAEIAAEIGDVLWYCSQLSKDLNISLNEVATMNLEKLASRKIRGTLGGSGDNR
;
A
#
# COMPACT_ATOMS: atom_id res chain seq x y z
N MET A 1 7.08 -17.70 7.47
CA MET A 1 5.66 -17.77 7.84
C MET A 1 4.86 -18.34 6.66
N LYS A 2 4.67 -19.65 6.65
CA LYS A 2 3.77 -20.26 5.65
C LYS A 2 2.33 -19.94 6.05
N ASN A 3 1.51 -19.48 5.09
CA ASN A 3 0.09 -19.17 5.27
C ASN A 3 -0.23 -17.92 6.13
N LEU A 4 0.52 -16.84 5.96
CA LEU A 4 0.18 -15.57 6.58
C LEU A 4 -1.16 -15.04 6.04
N THR A 5 -2.13 -14.86 6.93
CA THR A 5 -3.43 -14.25 6.60
C THR A 5 -3.42 -12.76 6.90
N MET A 6 -4.35 -11.98 6.31
CA MET A 6 -4.51 -10.56 6.61
C MET A 6 -4.73 -10.29 8.11
N ASN A 7 -5.54 -11.12 8.77
CA ASN A 7 -5.80 -10.98 10.20
C ASN A 7 -4.57 -11.32 11.05
N ALA A 8 -3.80 -12.36 10.68
CA ALA A 8 -2.56 -12.68 11.36
C ALA A 8 -1.53 -11.55 11.18
N TYR A 9 -1.39 -11.02 9.97
CA TYR A 9 -0.53 -9.87 9.70
C TYR A 9 -0.92 -8.67 10.56
N GLN A 10 -2.22 -8.32 10.63
CA GLN A 10 -2.69 -7.20 11.45
C GLN A 10 -2.40 -7.41 12.95
N ALA A 11 -2.52 -8.61 13.46
CA ALA A 11 -2.16 -8.94 14.84
C ALA A 11 -0.66 -8.72 15.09
N GLU A 12 0.20 -9.20 14.19
CA GLU A 12 1.65 -9.08 14.31
C GLU A 12 2.13 -7.62 14.18
N THR A 13 1.56 -6.82 13.26
CA THR A 13 1.94 -5.41 13.15
C THR A 13 1.66 -4.62 14.42
N SER A 14 0.69 -5.03 15.21
CA SER A 14 0.36 -4.38 16.49
C SER A 14 1.47 -4.51 17.55
N VAL A 15 2.32 -5.53 17.43
CA VAL A 15 3.46 -5.74 18.35
C VAL A 15 4.50 -4.63 18.21
N THR A 16 4.62 -4.06 17.03
CA THR A 16 5.59 -2.99 16.72
C THR A 16 4.99 -1.59 16.75
N ALA A 17 3.70 -1.45 17.07
CA ALA A 17 3.00 -0.17 17.10
C ALA A 17 3.27 0.57 18.42
N ILE A 18 4.11 1.60 18.37
CA ILE A 18 4.51 2.41 19.53
C ILE A 18 3.98 3.85 19.50
N TYR A 19 3.17 4.21 18.51
CA TYR A 19 2.61 5.55 18.37
C TYR A 19 1.49 5.83 19.39
N LYS A 20 1.29 7.12 19.73
CA LYS A 20 0.35 7.56 20.75
C LYS A 20 -0.88 8.29 20.22
N GLN A 21 -0.91 8.59 18.93
CA GLN A 21 -1.99 9.35 18.29
C GLN A 21 -2.64 8.51 17.20
N PRO A 22 -3.59 7.64 17.56
CA PRO A 22 -4.29 6.80 16.59
C PRO A 22 -4.93 7.61 15.47
N VAL A 23 -5.11 6.97 14.32
CA VAL A 23 -5.69 7.52 13.10
C VAL A 23 -4.80 8.57 12.44
N ILE A 24 -4.48 9.69 13.12
CA ILE A 24 -3.70 10.76 12.47
C ILE A 24 -2.26 10.32 12.19
N TYR A 25 -1.61 9.66 13.15
CA TYR A 25 -0.24 9.17 12.97
C TYR A 25 -0.17 8.15 11.82
N THR A 26 -1.10 7.20 11.81
CA THR A 26 -1.12 6.14 10.81
C THR A 26 -1.51 6.65 9.43
N ALA A 27 -2.42 7.61 9.32
CA ALA A 27 -2.77 8.25 8.06
C ALA A 27 -1.59 9.04 7.46
N LEU A 28 -0.89 9.82 8.28
CA LEU A 28 0.30 10.56 7.85
C LEU A 28 1.45 9.62 7.46
N GLY A 29 1.67 8.56 8.24
CA GLY A 29 2.67 7.54 7.95
C GLY A 29 2.40 6.83 6.63
N LEU A 30 1.17 6.46 6.35
CA LEU A 30 0.76 5.84 5.09
C LEU A 30 1.16 6.69 3.88
N VAL A 31 0.90 7.99 3.93
CA VAL A 31 1.25 8.92 2.84
C VAL A 31 2.77 9.10 2.75
N SER A 32 3.46 9.19 3.89
CA SER A 32 4.91 9.33 3.95
C SER A 32 5.61 8.14 3.27
N GLU A 33 5.27 6.92 3.64
CA GLU A 33 5.88 5.72 3.06
C GLU A 33 5.52 5.53 1.57
N ALA A 34 4.30 5.85 1.18
CA ALA A 34 3.93 5.90 -0.24
C ALA A 34 4.79 6.92 -1.01
N GLY A 35 5.10 8.05 -0.39
CA GLY A 35 6.01 9.06 -0.93
C GLY A 35 7.45 8.56 -1.09
N GLU A 36 7.93 7.67 -0.22
CA GLU A 36 9.26 7.06 -0.34
C GLU A 36 9.37 6.20 -1.61
N ILE A 37 8.33 5.46 -1.97
CA ILE A 37 8.27 4.73 -3.25
C ILE A 37 8.45 5.69 -4.42
N ALA A 38 7.67 6.77 -4.45
CA ALA A 38 7.75 7.78 -5.51
C ALA A 38 9.13 8.45 -5.55
N GLY A 39 9.70 8.74 -4.37
CA GLY A 39 11.04 9.31 -4.22
C GLY A 39 12.14 8.42 -4.81
N LYS A 40 12.10 7.12 -4.54
CA LYS A 40 13.05 6.15 -5.10
C LYS A 40 12.94 6.07 -6.63
N LEU A 41 11.74 5.96 -7.17
CA LEU A 41 11.51 5.88 -8.62
C LEU A 41 11.99 7.14 -9.35
N LYS A 42 11.64 8.34 -8.86
CA LYS A 42 12.07 9.59 -9.50
C LYS A 42 13.58 9.75 -9.51
N LYS A 43 14.28 9.32 -8.44
CA LYS A 43 15.75 9.39 -8.36
C LYS A 43 16.40 8.47 -9.38
N ILE A 44 15.89 7.25 -9.55
CA ILE A 44 16.35 6.31 -10.56
C ILE A 44 16.18 6.91 -11.96
N MET A 45 15.00 7.46 -12.27
CA MET A 45 14.73 8.11 -13.56
C MET A 45 15.69 9.27 -13.82
N ARG A 46 15.93 10.12 -12.82
CA ARG A 46 16.83 11.27 -12.91
C ARG A 46 18.28 10.83 -13.12
N ASP A 47 18.77 9.92 -12.30
CA ASP A 47 20.21 9.60 -12.23
C ASP A 47 20.65 8.73 -13.42
N TYR A 48 19.74 7.96 -14.00
CA TYR A 48 20.01 7.09 -15.15
C TYR A 48 19.39 7.61 -16.46
N ASN A 49 18.74 8.77 -16.41
CA ASN A 49 18.06 9.38 -17.58
C ASN A 49 17.12 8.42 -18.30
N ILE A 50 16.19 7.83 -17.55
CA ILE A 50 15.26 6.81 -18.03
C ILE A 50 13.84 7.37 -18.05
N ASP A 51 13.13 7.14 -19.15
CA ASP A 51 11.71 7.45 -19.27
C ASP A 51 10.83 6.47 -18.47
N ALA A 52 9.64 6.93 -18.10
CA ALA A 52 8.69 6.12 -17.33
C ALA A 52 8.32 4.80 -18.03
N ASP A 53 8.20 4.81 -19.35
CA ASP A 53 7.85 3.62 -20.15
C ASP A 53 8.91 2.51 -20.07
N ASP A 54 10.17 2.88 -19.89
CA ASP A 54 11.29 1.94 -19.82
C ASP A 54 11.63 1.50 -18.38
N LEU A 55 11.09 2.20 -17.38
CA LEU A 55 11.49 2.04 -15.99
C LEU A 55 11.30 0.62 -15.47
N CYS A 56 10.19 -0.04 -15.80
CA CYS A 56 9.90 -1.40 -15.30
C CYS A 56 10.90 -2.44 -15.81
N HIS A 57 11.48 -2.24 -16.98
CA HIS A 57 12.51 -3.11 -17.58
C HIS A 57 13.91 -2.79 -17.07
N PHE A 58 14.10 -1.56 -16.58
CA PHE A 58 15.39 -1.10 -16.09
C PHE A 58 15.69 -1.50 -14.64
N LEU A 59 14.66 -1.61 -13.78
CA LEU A 59 14.82 -1.87 -12.36
C LEU A 59 15.62 -3.15 -12.08
N LYS A 60 16.72 -3.01 -11.36
CA LYS A 60 17.57 -4.11 -10.89
C LYS A 60 16.96 -4.77 -9.65
N ASP A 61 17.41 -5.97 -9.33
CA ASP A 61 16.87 -6.74 -8.20
C ASP A 61 16.98 -6.01 -6.86
N HIS A 62 18.11 -5.34 -6.59
CA HIS A 62 18.26 -4.57 -5.36
C HIS A 62 17.29 -3.36 -5.29
N GLN A 63 17.03 -2.70 -6.42
CA GLN A 63 16.07 -1.59 -6.48
C GLN A 63 14.64 -2.08 -6.28
N ARG A 64 14.30 -3.25 -6.85
CA ARG A 64 13.01 -3.92 -6.61
C ARG A 64 12.85 -4.28 -5.14
N ALA A 65 13.89 -4.81 -4.50
CA ALA A 65 13.89 -5.14 -3.07
C ALA A 65 13.70 -3.89 -2.19
N GLU A 66 14.37 -2.79 -2.49
CA GLU A 66 14.22 -1.53 -1.79
C GLU A 66 12.80 -0.96 -1.92
N ILE A 67 12.21 -1.02 -3.11
CA ILE A 67 10.81 -0.60 -3.33
C ILE A 67 9.85 -1.55 -2.59
N ALA A 68 10.12 -2.85 -2.60
CA ALA A 68 9.31 -3.83 -1.87
C ALA A 68 9.32 -3.59 -0.36
N ALA A 69 10.44 -3.12 0.21
CA ALA A 69 10.51 -2.73 1.61
C ALA A 69 9.53 -1.57 1.91
N GLU A 70 9.51 -0.52 1.08
CA GLU A 70 8.58 0.60 1.24
C GLU A 70 7.11 0.17 1.08
N ILE A 71 6.83 -0.77 0.17
CA ILE A 71 5.49 -1.38 0.06
C ILE A 71 5.12 -2.08 1.37
N GLY A 72 6.08 -2.76 2.02
CA GLY A 72 5.88 -3.36 3.33
C GLY A 72 5.52 -2.34 4.39
N ASP A 73 6.18 -1.19 4.42
CA ASP A 73 5.90 -0.10 5.36
C ASP A 73 4.53 0.54 5.09
N VAL A 74 4.15 0.74 3.83
CA VAL A 74 2.79 1.15 3.45
C VAL A 74 1.76 0.14 3.96
N LEU A 75 2.01 -1.15 3.79
CA LEU A 75 1.11 -2.20 4.26
C LEU A 75 0.98 -2.21 5.78
N TRP A 76 2.08 -1.96 6.51
CA TRP A 76 2.07 -1.82 7.96
C TRP A 76 1.15 -0.68 8.40
N TYR A 77 1.26 0.49 7.76
CA TYR A 77 0.39 1.63 8.06
C TYR A 77 -1.07 1.38 7.66
N CYS A 78 -1.34 0.70 6.55
CA CYS A 78 -2.70 0.26 6.21
C CYS A 78 -3.31 -0.62 7.30
N SER A 79 -2.52 -1.56 7.81
CA SER A 79 -2.92 -2.47 8.88
C SER A 79 -3.25 -1.71 10.17
N GLN A 80 -2.36 -0.83 10.61
CA GLN A 80 -2.56 -0.09 11.84
C GLN A 80 -3.66 0.97 11.74
N LEU A 81 -3.80 1.66 10.61
CA LEU A 81 -4.91 2.58 10.38
C LEU A 81 -6.25 1.85 10.41
N SER A 82 -6.35 0.68 9.80
CA SER A 82 -7.55 -0.15 9.87
C SER A 82 -7.89 -0.52 11.32
N LYS A 83 -6.89 -0.91 12.10
CA LYS A 83 -7.05 -1.20 13.53
C LYS A 83 -7.51 0.04 14.31
N ASP A 84 -6.92 1.20 14.07
CA ASP A 84 -7.29 2.46 14.72
C ASP A 84 -8.76 2.83 14.44
N LEU A 85 -9.28 2.43 13.28
CA LEU A 85 -10.67 2.61 12.87
C LEU A 85 -11.60 1.46 13.31
N ASN A 86 -11.08 0.49 14.07
CA ASN A 86 -11.84 -0.67 14.55
C ASN A 86 -12.37 -1.58 13.41
N ILE A 87 -11.61 -1.71 12.33
CA ILE A 87 -11.95 -2.58 11.20
C ILE A 87 -10.80 -3.55 10.93
N SER A 88 -11.10 -4.80 10.58
CA SER A 88 -10.05 -5.74 10.24
C SER A 88 -9.48 -5.45 8.84
N LEU A 89 -8.18 -5.67 8.66
CA LEU A 89 -7.53 -5.51 7.36
C LEU A 89 -8.15 -6.46 6.31
N ASN A 90 -8.57 -7.66 6.74
CA ASN A 90 -9.30 -8.60 5.88
C ASN A 90 -10.62 -8.01 5.39
N GLU A 91 -11.37 -7.35 6.26
CA GLU A 91 -12.63 -6.69 5.91
C GLU A 91 -12.40 -5.55 4.90
N VAL A 92 -11.38 -4.70 5.12
CA VAL A 92 -11.00 -3.65 4.17
C VAL A 92 -10.69 -4.25 2.80
N ALA A 93 -9.91 -5.32 2.75
CA ALA A 93 -9.57 -6.01 1.51
C ALA A 93 -10.81 -6.60 0.82
N THR A 94 -11.69 -7.24 1.58
CA THR A 94 -12.94 -7.81 1.07
C THR A 94 -13.86 -6.75 0.47
N MET A 95 -14.10 -5.65 1.19
CA MET A 95 -14.91 -4.53 0.70
C MET A 95 -14.34 -3.95 -0.61
N ASN A 96 -13.00 -3.85 -0.71
CA ASN A 96 -12.37 -3.37 -1.93
C ASN A 96 -12.60 -4.32 -3.11
N LEU A 97 -12.43 -5.63 -2.91
CA LEU A 97 -12.66 -6.63 -3.96
C LEU A 97 -14.13 -6.65 -4.41
N GLU A 98 -15.07 -6.58 -3.50
CA GLU A 98 -16.51 -6.54 -3.81
C GLU A 98 -16.87 -5.29 -4.61
N LYS A 99 -16.36 -4.13 -4.20
CA LYS A 99 -16.53 -2.88 -4.96
C LYS A 99 -16.00 -3.00 -6.38
N LEU A 100 -14.80 -3.53 -6.57
CA LEU A 100 -14.19 -3.69 -7.89
C LEU A 100 -14.92 -4.74 -8.74
N ALA A 101 -15.37 -5.84 -8.15
CA ALA A 101 -16.18 -6.85 -8.84
C ALA A 101 -17.50 -6.26 -9.34
N SER A 102 -18.17 -5.47 -8.51
CA SER A 102 -19.40 -4.75 -8.90
C SER A 102 -19.15 -3.78 -10.05
N ARG A 103 -18.06 -2.99 -10.00
CA ARG A 103 -17.70 -2.07 -11.09
C ARG A 103 -17.41 -2.83 -12.40
N LYS A 104 -16.77 -3.98 -12.32
CA LYS A 104 -16.50 -4.82 -13.49
C LYS A 104 -17.80 -5.29 -14.15
N ILE A 105 -18.74 -5.81 -13.35
CA ILE A 105 -20.04 -6.29 -13.84
C ILE A 105 -20.85 -5.15 -14.50
N ARG A 106 -20.82 -3.96 -13.91
CA ARG A 106 -21.52 -2.78 -14.44
C ARG A 106 -20.81 -2.06 -15.59
N GLY A 107 -19.59 -2.51 -15.97
CA GLY A 107 -18.79 -1.86 -17.01
C GLY A 107 -18.26 -0.47 -16.62
N THR A 108 -18.07 -0.21 -15.31
CA THR A 108 -17.66 1.10 -14.77
C THR A 108 -16.30 1.08 -14.09
N LEU A 109 -15.39 0.21 -14.53
CA LEU A 109 -14.02 0.17 -14.00
C LEU A 109 -13.25 1.46 -14.31
N GLY A 110 -13.46 2.05 -15.48
CA GLY A 110 -12.93 3.37 -15.84
C GLY A 110 -13.74 4.51 -15.24
N GLY A 111 -13.33 5.75 -15.56
CA GLY A 111 -13.99 6.95 -15.04
C GLY A 111 -13.49 7.38 -13.66
N SER A 112 -14.21 8.29 -13.02
CA SER A 112 -13.85 8.88 -11.72
C SER A 112 -15.03 8.84 -10.74
N GLY A 113 -14.71 9.06 -9.46
CA GLY A 113 -15.69 9.06 -8.37
C GLY A 113 -15.92 7.69 -7.74
N ASP A 114 -16.25 7.70 -6.44
CA ASP A 114 -16.40 6.46 -5.67
C ASP A 114 -17.72 5.75 -5.93
N ASN A 115 -18.72 6.48 -6.39
CA ASN A 115 -20.08 5.95 -6.62
C ASN A 115 -20.37 5.57 -8.08
N ARG A 116 -19.35 5.52 -8.93
CA ARG A 116 -19.53 5.08 -10.32
C ARG A 116 -19.84 3.60 -10.45
#